data_eec6772ecdd43d0fc3dcec110d7a59b9
#
_entry.id   eec6772ecdd43d0fc3dcec110d7a59b9
#
_cell.length_a   1.000
_cell.length_b   1.000
_cell.length_c   1.000
_cell.angle_alpha   90.00
_cell.angle_beta   90.00
_cell.angle_gamma   90.00
#
_symmetry.space_group_name_H-M   'P 1'
#
loop_
_entity.id
_entity.type
_entity.pdbx_description
1 polymer ?
#
loop_
_entity_poly.entity_id
_entity_poly.type
_entity_poly.pdbx_seq_one_letter_code
_entity_poly.pdbx_strand_id
1 'polypeptide(L)'
;MTITPRHRRTMYLSAALVAISVATPLTPASAAPLGTTAGTTYYVDATNGADSRAGTTPATAWRTLDKVGAATLRAGDTVAFKRGQSWTGTLKLSRSGTATAAITVGAYGTGASPVVRGGGSCVAITGAYWTVRDLRLTGCDWAGVEIEGHHNTVTGIRADANVVGVSIADTGHHNTVTRSQLVDNNKMSVNDPGGDNDSGAFGVLLNGDDNVVSHNTITGSYAASYDYGQDGAAVEIYDGDRNRIEYNITHDNETFSELGHDTGKTADGNVFAYNVVTSTHEYATFLVVRGPGSGLGPNRDTVAVNNSVNLPGAKAQGWVCHDGCASNILKLRNNVISVGGQTGYEDGAGADENTGVYKGAQHRFTLGARSVIADPRFTGGTDLHPLAGSPAIGRGEPAGYSVDLDGKPVPATGATAGAYQYQP
;
A
#
# COMPACT_ATOMS: atom_id res chain seq x y z
N MET A 1 -41.72 -31.55 -50.73
CA MET A 1 -43.06 -32.05 -50.39
C MET A 1 -42.97 -32.33 -48.89
N THR A 2 -43.61 -31.65 -47.98
CA THR A 2 -44.96 -31.17 -47.89
C THR A 2 -45.04 -30.00 -46.92
N ILE A 3 -45.75 -29.04 -47.18
CA ILE A 3 -46.30 -27.79 -46.73
C ILE A 3 -46.76 -27.76 -45.27
N THR A 4 -46.45 -26.64 -44.61
CA THR A 4 -46.97 -26.09 -43.32
C THR A 4 -48.50 -25.90 -43.32
N PRO A 5 -49.12 -25.70 -42.13
CA PRO A 5 -50.01 -24.55 -42.01
C PRO A 5 -49.77 -23.65 -40.81
N ARG A 6 -50.00 -22.37 -41.09
CA ARG A 6 -50.05 -21.22 -40.18
C ARG A 6 -51.28 -21.34 -39.26
N HIS A 7 -51.10 -21.07 -37.95
CA HIS A 7 -52.21 -20.72 -37.05
C HIS A 7 -52.23 -19.23 -36.75
N ARG A 8 -53.37 -18.61 -37.11
CA ARG A 8 -53.76 -17.26 -36.73
C ARG A 8 -54.10 -17.23 -35.23
N ARG A 9 -53.59 -16.28 -34.50
CA ARG A 9 -54.08 -15.93 -33.15
C ARG A 9 -55.02 -14.75 -33.24
N THR A 10 -56.25 -14.95 -32.78
CA THR A 10 -57.30 -13.99 -32.62
C THR A 10 -57.03 -13.10 -31.41
N MET A 11 -57.05 -11.79 -31.59
CA MET A 11 -57.03 -10.80 -30.51
C MET A 11 -58.39 -10.69 -29.83
N TYR A 12 -58.39 -10.89 -28.50
CA TYR A 12 -59.52 -10.47 -27.67
C TYR A 12 -59.18 -9.13 -27.03
N LEU A 13 -59.95 -8.10 -27.32
CA LEU A 13 -59.96 -6.80 -26.59
C LEU A 13 -60.69 -7.03 -25.27
N SER A 14 -60.01 -6.90 -24.15
CA SER A 14 -60.66 -6.79 -22.84
C SER A 14 -60.55 -5.33 -22.37
N ALA A 15 -61.69 -4.69 -22.24
CA ALA A 15 -61.82 -3.35 -21.66
C ALA A 15 -61.62 -3.44 -20.15
N ALA A 16 -60.57 -2.79 -19.64
CA ALA A 16 -60.33 -2.65 -18.20
C ALA A 16 -60.93 -1.34 -17.70
N LEU A 17 -61.89 -1.43 -16.79
CA LEU A 17 -62.38 -0.29 -16.00
C LEU A 17 -61.21 0.26 -15.12
N VAL A 18 -60.90 1.53 -15.30
CA VAL A 18 -59.95 2.25 -14.40
C VAL A 18 -60.76 2.76 -13.21
N ALA A 19 -60.53 2.17 -12.04
CA ALA A 19 -60.97 2.72 -10.77
C ALA A 19 -59.94 3.72 -10.31
N ILE A 20 -60.32 5.01 -10.25
CA ILE A 20 -59.48 6.09 -9.69
C ILE A 20 -59.57 5.99 -8.17
N SER A 21 -58.53 5.43 -7.54
CA SER A 21 -58.32 5.53 -6.09
C SER A 21 -57.61 6.84 -5.77
N VAL A 22 -58.24 7.73 -5.04
CA VAL A 22 -57.63 8.94 -4.47
C VAL A 22 -56.67 8.52 -3.37
N ALA A 23 -55.37 8.54 -3.66
CA ALA A 23 -54.33 8.31 -2.66
C ALA A 23 -54.19 9.58 -1.79
N THR A 24 -54.46 9.46 -0.51
CA THR A 24 -54.07 10.45 0.49
C THR A 24 -52.54 10.54 0.56
N PRO A 25 -51.94 11.74 0.56
CA PRO A 25 -50.48 11.85 0.70
C PRO A 25 -50.06 11.38 2.09
N LEU A 26 -49.27 10.29 2.12
CA LEU A 26 -48.49 9.90 3.30
C LEU A 26 -47.41 10.97 3.52
N THR A 27 -47.53 11.75 4.60
CA THR A 27 -46.43 12.60 5.07
C THR A 27 -45.22 11.70 5.35
N PRO A 28 -44.02 11.99 4.77
CA PRO A 28 -42.82 11.23 5.14
C PRO A 28 -42.58 11.47 6.63
N ALA A 29 -42.52 10.39 7.40
CA ALA A 29 -42.03 10.44 8.76
C ALA A 29 -40.58 10.97 8.70
N SER A 30 -40.38 12.17 9.28
CA SER A 30 -39.04 12.73 9.44
C SER A 30 -38.27 11.75 10.31
N ALA A 31 -37.33 11.02 9.72
CA ALA A 31 -36.35 10.25 10.48
C ALA A 31 -35.60 11.27 11.35
N ALA A 32 -35.78 11.16 12.66
CA ALA A 32 -34.96 11.92 13.60
C ALA A 32 -33.49 11.66 13.22
N PRO A 33 -32.62 12.70 13.16
CA PRO A 33 -31.22 12.48 12.93
C PRO A 33 -30.75 11.53 14.05
N LEU A 34 -30.18 10.39 13.63
CA LEU A 34 -29.43 9.52 14.54
C LEU A 34 -28.34 10.41 15.12
N GLY A 35 -28.53 10.87 16.34
CA GLY A 35 -27.51 11.64 17.05
C GLY A 35 -26.24 10.82 17.05
N THR A 36 -25.21 11.29 16.37
CA THR A 36 -23.85 10.77 16.53
C THR A 36 -23.47 11.04 17.98
N THR A 37 -23.67 10.05 18.86
CA THR A 37 -23.10 10.13 20.20
C THR A 37 -21.59 10.23 20.01
N ALA A 38 -21.03 11.38 20.36
CA ALA A 38 -19.58 11.58 20.35
C ALA A 38 -18.94 10.40 21.11
N GLY A 39 -17.99 9.71 20.48
CA GLY A 39 -17.33 8.56 21.11
C GLY A 39 -16.63 8.95 22.41
N THR A 40 -16.45 8.00 23.28
CA THR A 40 -15.74 8.17 24.56
C THR A 40 -14.24 8.12 24.32
N THR A 41 -13.50 9.04 24.97
CA THR A 41 -12.02 8.94 25.00
C THR A 41 -11.59 8.21 26.27
N TYR A 42 -10.81 7.15 26.07
CA TYR A 42 -10.13 6.41 27.13
C TYR A 42 -8.64 6.75 27.13
N TYR A 43 -8.09 6.96 28.30
CA TYR A 43 -6.70 7.35 28.50
C TYR A 43 -5.87 6.20 29.05
N VAL A 44 -4.63 6.05 28.57
CA VAL A 44 -3.70 5.00 29.02
C VAL A 44 -2.40 5.64 29.47
N ASP A 45 -2.00 5.41 30.73
CA ASP A 45 -0.79 5.96 31.37
C ASP A 45 -0.03 4.81 32.05
N ALA A 46 1.11 4.40 31.49
CA ALA A 46 1.89 3.27 31.99
C ALA A 46 2.43 3.50 33.42
N THR A 47 2.66 4.76 33.79
CA THR A 47 3.24 5.13 35.08
C THR A 47 2.19 5.31 36.16
N ASN A 48 1.15 6.12 35.90
CA ASN A 48 0.18 6.54 36.91
C ASN A 48 -1.21 5.93 36.71
N GLY A 49 -1.43 5.15 35.66
CA GLY A 49 -2.69 4.48 35.35
C GLY A 49 -2.97 3.31 36.29
N ALA A 50 -4.22 2.87 36.32
CA ALA A 50 -4.64 1.64 36.99
C ALA A 50 -5.87 1.03 36.24
N ASP A 51 -5.83 -0.26 35.93
CA ASP A 51 -6.84 -0.95 35.11
C ASP A 51 -8.20 -1.09 35.80
N SER A 52 -8.26 -0.86 37.09
CA SER A 52 -9.50 -0.80 37.88
C SER A 52 -10.26 0.53 37.72
N ARG A 53 -9.67 1.54 37.12
CA ARG A 53 -10.26 2.87 36.95
C ARG A 53 -11.13 2.94 35.69
N ALA A 54 -11.94 4.00 35.58
CA ALA A 54 -12.85 4.19 34.46
C ALA A 54 -12.15 4.46 33.11
N GLY A 55 -10.95 5.02 33.14
CA GLY A 55 -10.19 5.38 31.94
C GLY A 55 -10.61 6.67 31.23
N THR A 56 -11.71 7.30 31.63
CA THR A 56 -12.38 8.38 30.87
C THR A 56 -11.78 9.77 31.06
N THR A 57 -10.80 9.90 31.93
CA THR A 57 -10.00 11.14 32.10
C THR A 57 -8.52 10.79 32.28
N PRO A 58 -7.58 11.72 32.06
CA PRO A 58 -6.15 11.49 32.33
C PRO A 58 -5.85 11.07 33.79
N ALA A 59 -6.65 11.57 34.77
CA ALA A 59 -6.51 11.21 36.19
C ALA A 59 -7.01 9.80 36.52
N THR A 60 -7.92 9.27 35.70
CA THR A 60 -8.50 7.93 35.85
C THR A 60 -7.99 6.95 34.78
N ALA A 61 -6.85 7.23 34.17
CA ALA A 61 -6.29 6.45 33.07
C ALA A 61 -6.10 4.97 33.39
N TRP A 62 -6.27 4.11 32.41
CA TRP A 62 -5.85 2.72 32.44
C TRP A 62 -4.33 2.59 32.41
N ARG A 63 -3.79 1.41 32.63
CA ARG A 63 -2.34 1.20 32.65
C ARG A 63 -1.82 0.34 31.50
N THR A 64 -2.49 -0.75 31.18
CA THR A 64 -1.94 -1.84 30.39
C THR A 64 -2.55 -1.97 28.99
N LEU A 65 -1.81 -2.60 28.07
CA LEU A 65 -2.31 -3.00 26.74
C LEU A 65 -3.46 -4.01 26.86
N ASP A 66 -3.35 -4.95 27.80
CA ASP A 66 -4.37 -5.97 28.04
C ASP A 66 -5.72 -5.36 28.46
N LYS A 67 -5.68 -4.30 29.27
CA LYS A 67 -6.91 -3.56 29.62
C LYS A 67 -7.58 -2.95 28.40
N VAL A 68 -6.79 -2.39 27.48
CA VAL A 68 -7.32 -1.84 26.22
C VAL A 68 -7.92 -2.95 25.36
N GLY A 69 -7.20 -4.07 25.17
CA GLY A 69 -7.66 -5.21 24.38
C GLY A 69 -8.95 -5.85 24.91
N ALA A 70 -9.12 -5.89 26.25
CA ALA A 70 -10.31 -6.42 26.90
C ALA A 70 -11.48 -5.41 26.97
N ALA A 71 -11.27 -4.13 26.66
CA ALA A 71 -12.29 -3.10 26.78
C ALA A 71 -13.43 -3.30 25.78
N THR A 72 -14.66 -2.97 26.21
CA THR A 72 -15.83 -2.96 25.31
C THR A 72 -15.91 -1.61 24.61
N LEU A 73 -15.00 -1.39 23.66
CA LEU A 73 -15.00 -0.17 22.82
C LEU A 73 -16.14 -0.21 21.81
N ARG A 74 -16.66 0.96 21.47
CA ARG A 74 -17.75 1.17 20.53
C ARG A 74 -17.28 2.04 19.36
N ALA A 75 -18.01 2.02 18.27
CA ALA A 75 -17.77 2.89 17.14
C ALA A 75 -17.69 4.37 17.58
N GLY A 76 -16.64 5.06 17.15
CA GLY A 76 -16.33 6.44 17.50
C GLY A 76 -15.48 6.62 18.76
N ASP A 77 -15.22 5.58 19.55
CA ASP A 77 -14.37 5.67 20.73
C ASP A 77 -12.91 5.93 20.36
N THR A 78 -12.19 6.59 21.27
CA THR A 78 -10.76 6.84 21.15
C THR A 78 -10.00 6.26 22.33
N VAL A 79 -8.90 5.58 22.09
CA VAL A 79 -7.92 5.16 23.09
C VAL A 79 -6.66 6.01 22.92
N ALA A 80 -6.37 6.85 23.90
CA ALA A 80 -5.26 7.78 23.86
C ALA A 80 -4.14 7.33 24.80
N PHE A 81 -2.97 7.03 24.26
CA PHE A 81 -1.75 6.65 24.98
C PHE A 81 -0.94 7.89 25.36
N LYS A 82 -0.42 7.92 26.58
CA LYS A 82 0.36 9.05 27.06
C LYS A 82 1.70 9.16 26.35
N ARG A 83 2.00 10.33 25.80
CA ARG A 83 3.30 10.63 25.19
C ARG A 83 4.44 10.52 26.21
N GLY A 84 5.63 10.14 25.73
CA GLY A 84 6.82 9.93 26.54
C GLY A 84 6.84 8.62 27.33
N GLN A 85 5.88 7.72 27.12
CA GLN A 85 5.82 6.44 27.82
C GLN A 85 5.91 5.25 26.86
N SER A 86 6.16 4.06 27.42
CA SER A 86 6.28 2.83 26.66
C SER A 86 5.55 1.66 27.31
N TRP A 87 5.07 0.76 26.45
CA TRP A 87 4.41 -0.50 26.80
C TRP A 87 5.13 -1.65 26.12
N THR A 88 5.26 -2.78 26.83
CA THR A 88 5.82 -4.01 26.29
C THR A 88 4.71 -5.02 26.08
N GLY A 89 4.68 -5.69 24.93
CA GLY A 89 3.67 -6.67 24.53
C GLY A 89 2.92 -6.25 23.27
N THR A 90 1.83 -6.94 22.97
CA THR A 90 0.97 -6.69 21.80
C THR A 90 -0.30 -5.94 22.19
N LEU A 91 -0.56 -4.82 21.52
CA LEU A 91 -1.86 -4.13 21.59
C LEU A 91 -2.86 -4.83 20.66
N LYS A 92 -3.83 -5.52 21.22
CA LYS A 92 -4.85 -6.28 20.47
C LYS A 92 -6.09 -5.44 20.21
N LEU A 93 -6.49 -5.26 18.96
CA LEU A 93 -7.61 -4.45 18.51
C LEU A 93 -8.66 -5.31 17.78
N SER A 94 -9.53 -5.97 18.55
CA SER A 94 -10.51 -6.94 18.05
C SER A 94 -11.94 -6.39 17.87
N ARG A 95 -12.23 -5.19 18.39
CA ARG A 95 -13.54 -4.54 18.19
C ARG A 95 -13.60 -3.90 16.80
N SER A 96 -14.80 -3.55 16.37
CA SER A 96 -14.97 -2.87 15.10
C SER A 96 -15.70 -1.55 15.28
N GLY A 97 -15.20 -0.53 14.56
CA GLY A 97 -15.92 0.70 14.33
C GLY A 97 -16.96 0.55 13.21
N THR A 98 -17.28 1.65 12.57
CA THR A 98 -18.11 1.70 11.35
C THR A 98 -17.50 2.68 10.34
N ALA A 99 -17.96 2.64 9.09
CA ALA A 99 -17.48 3.55 8.04
C ALA A 99 -17.65 5.04 8.40
N THR A 100 -18.63 5.38 9.26
CA THR A 100 -18.91 6.76 9.69
C THR A 100 -18.37 7.07 11.10
N ALA A 101 -17.88 6.06 11.84
CA ALA A 101 -17.41 6.21 13.20
C ALA A 101 -16.32 5.16 13.51
N ALA A 102 -15.11 5.40 13.03
CA ALA A 102 -13.96 4.54 13.31
C ALA A 102 -13.59 4.57 14.80
N ILE A 103 -13.05 3.47 15.31
CA ILE A 103 -12.41 3.48 16.62
C ILE A 103 -10.95 3.94 16.43
N THR A 104 -10.49 4.85 17.27
CA THR A 104 -9.15 5.44 17.13
C THR A 104 -8.21 5.01 18.24
N VAL A 105 -6.99 4.62 17.87
CA VAL A 105 -5.85 4.57 18.79
C VAL A 105 -4.92 5.73 18.43
N GLY A 106 -4.51 6.51 19.43
CA GLY A 106 -3.61 7.65 19.23
C GLY A 106 -2.90 8.06 20.51
N ALA A 107 -2.44 9.29 20.57
CA ALA A 107 -1.66 9.82 21.67
C ALA A 107 -2.30 11.04 22.34
N TYR A 108 -1.94 11.29 23.61
CA TYR A 108 -2.29 12.51 24.33
C TYR A 108 -1.11 13.06 25.12
N GLY A 109 -1.22 14.33 25.54
CA GLY A 109 -0.17 15.03 26.25
C GLY A 109 0.94 15.54 25.33
N THR A 110 2.08 15.83 25.90
CA THR A 110 3.25 16.38 25.21
C THR A 110 4.45 15.43 25.31
N GLY A 111 5.42 15.57 24.40
CA GLY A 111 6.63 14.76 24.34
C GLY A 111 6.67 13.79 23.16
N ALA A 112 7.61 12.84 23.21
CA ALA A 112 7.79 11.82 22.17
C ALA A 112 6.55 10.93 22.01
N SER A 113 6.36 10.36 20.83
CA SER A 113 5.27 9.41 20.58
C SER A 113 5.28 8.26 21.58
N PRO A 114 4.12 7.78 22.02
CA PRO A 114 4.01 6.56 22.83
C PRO A 114 4.66 5.38 22.11
N VAL A 115 5.38 4.54 22.87
CA VAL A 115 6.10 3.40 22.30
C VAL A 115 5.41 2.09 22.68
N VAL A 116 5.09 1.27 21.69
CA VAL A 116 4.74 -0.15 21.91
C VAL A 116 5.89 -0.99 21.37
N ARG A 117 6.35 -1.98 22.16
CA ARG A 117 7.53 -2.78 21.81
C ARG A 117 7.45 -4.20 22.33
N GLY A 118 8.20 -5.11 21.71
CA GLY A 118 8.23 -6.52 22.07
C GLY A 118 6.90 -7.22 21.78
N GLY A 119 6.84 -8.53 21.99
CA GLY A 119 5.75 -9.38 21.56
C GLY A 119 5.83 -9.75 20.09
N GLY A 120 4.90 -10.57 19.60
CA GLY A 120 4.87 -10.98 18.18
C GLY A 120 4.75 -9.76 17.29
N SER A 121 3.56 -9.17 17.21
CA SER A 121 3.33 -7.85 16.58
C SER A 121 3.10 -6.79 17.65
N CYS A 122 3.58 -5.55 17.42
CA CYS A 122 3.36 -4.47 18.38
C CYS A 122 1.87 -4.11 18.49
N VAL A 123 1.18 -4.04 17.35
CA VAL A 123 -0.27 -3.84 17.24
C VAL A 123 -0.83 -4.93 16.35
N ALA A 124 -1.87 -5.64 16.82
CA ALA A 124 -2.60 -6.64 16.06
C ALA A 124 -4.06 -6.19 15.88
N ILE A 125 -4.51 -6.03 14.64
CA ILE A 125 -5.84 -5.54 14.27
C ILE A 125 -6.62 -6.66 13.60
N THR A 126 -7.52 -7.31 14.36
CA THR A 126 -8.45 -8.31 13.80
C THR A 126 -9.84 -7.73 13.54
N GLY A 127 -10.11 -6.53 14.06
CA GLY A 127 -11.36 -5.80 13.83
C GLY A 127 -11.32 -4.92 12.59
N ALA A 128 -12.43 -4.25 12.32
CA ALA A 128 -12.60 -3.36 11.18
C ALA A 128 -12.79 -1.90 11.59
N TYR A 129 -12.49 -0.97 10.66
CA TYR A 129 -12.68 0.47 10.86
C TYR A 129 -11.93 1.03 12.07
N TRP A 130 -10.68 0.63 12.22
CA TRP A 130 -9.75 1.25 13.16
C TRP A 130 -8.94 2.36 12.48
N THR A 131 -8.60 3.39 13.26
CA THR A 131 -7.54 4.33 12.92
C THR A 131 -6.43 4.21 13.96
N VAL A 132 -5.23 3.80 13.55
CA VAL A 132 -4.04 3.72 14.42
C VAL A 132 -3.07 4.81 14.00
N ARG A 133 -2.71 5.70 14.94
CA ARG A 133 -1.86 6.87 14.64
C ARG A 133 -0.99 7.32 15.80
N ASP A 134 0.02 8.13 15.48
CA ASP A 134 0.87 8.84 16.47
C ASP A 134 1.64 7.92 17.43
N LEU A 135 1.92 6.68 17.05
CA LEU A 135 2.66 5.69 17.84
C LEU A 135 4.06 5.44 17.23
N ARG A 136 5.00 5.04 18.06
CA ARG A 136 6.22 4.34 17.65
C ARG A 136 6.11 2.86 18.02
N LEU A 137 6.36 2.00 17.05
CA LEU A 137 6.21 0.55 17.11
C LEU A 137 7.55 -0.10 16.80
N THR A 138 8.25 -0.64 17.81
CA THR A 138 9.65 -0.96 17.64
C THR A 138 10.05 -2.26 18.32
N GLY A 139 10.93 -3.03 17.66
CA GLY A 139 11.55 -4.20 18.26
C GLY A 139 10.57 -5.34 18.54
N CYS A 140 9.48 -5.45 17.79
CA CYS A 140 8.58 -6.59 17.85
C CYS A 140 9.14 -7.75 17.02
N ASP A 141 8.74 -8.98 17.34
CA ASP A 141 9.33 -10.18 16.74
C ASP A 141 8.88 -10.38 15.29
N TRP A 142 7.68 -9.88 14.94
CA TRP A 142 7.12 -9.91 13.60
C TRP A 142 6.91 -8.49 13.07
N ALA A 143 5.78 -7.87 13.36
CA ALA A 143 5.37 -6.62 12.71
C ALA A 143 5.21 -5.44 13.68
N GLY A 144 5.44 -4.22 13.19
CA GLY A 144 4.99 -3.03 13.87
C GLY A 144 3.47 -2.99 13.97
N VAL A 145 2.77 -3.19 12.85
CA VAL A 145 1.31 -3.41 12.80
C VAL A 145 1.00 -4.64 11.96
N GLU A 146 0.18 -5.53 12.48
CA GLU A 146 -0.38 -6.66 11.75
C GLU A 146 -1.89 -6.45 11.58
N ILE A 147 -2.40 -6.62 10.37
CA ILE A 147 -3.79 -6.34 10.02
C ILE A 147 -4.40 -7.59 9.37
N GLU A 148 -5.30 -8.23 10.09
CA GLU A 148 -6.17 -9.30 9.59
C GLU A 148 -7.56 -8.80 9.22
N GLY A 149 -7.96 -7.64 9.80
CA GLY A 149 -9.25 -7.00 9.56
C GLY A 149 -9.27 -6.11 8.32
N HIS A 150 -10.38 -5.42 8.12
CA HIS A 150 -10.61 -4.64 6.90
C HIS A 150 -11.02 -3.18 7.17
N HIS A 151 -10.85 -2.31 6.16
CA HIS A 151 -11.20 -0.88 6.25
C HIS A 151 -10.50 -0.16 7.40
N ASN A 152 -9.30 -0.59 7.76
CA ASN A 152 -8.49 0.05 8.79
C ASN A 152 -7.56 1.09 8.17
N THR A 153 -7.21 2.11 8.96
CA THR A 153 -6.26 3.14 8.57
C THR A 153 -5.10 3.17 9.56
N VAL A 154 -3.89 2.98 9.06
CA VAL A 154 -2.64 3.19 9.81
C VAL A 154 -1.99 4.45 9.26
N THR A 155 -1.82 5.48 10.09
CA THR A 155 -1.34 6.78 9.63
C THR A 155 -0.45 7.49 10.64
N GLY A 156 0.61 8.15 10.17
CA GLY A 156 1.48 8.94 11.06
C GLY A 156 2.15 8.13 12.17
N ILE A 157 2.39 6.84 11.94
CA ILE A 157 3.17 6.01 12.85
C ILE A 157 4.66 6.02 12.46
N ARG A 158 5.51 5.60 13.39
CA ARG A 158 6.85 5.13 13.08
C ARG A 158 6.97 3.66 13.47
N ALA A 159 7.30 2.79 12.51
CA ALA A 159 7.64 1.40 12.77
C ALA A 159 9.11 1.16 12.44
N ASP A 160 9.87 0.62 13.40
CA ASP A 160 11.30 0.38 13.23
C ASP A 160 11.80 -0.87 13.97
N ALA A 161 12.87 -1.47 13.47
CA ALA A 161 13.54 -2.62 14.07
C ALA A 161 12.64 -3.87 14.24
N ASN A 162 11.69 -4.09 13.33
CA ASN A 162 10.85 -5.27 13.23
C ASN A 162 11.28 -6.12 12.03
N VAL A 163 10.66 -7.27 11.80
CA VAL A 163 10.75 -8.00 10.51
C VAL A 163 9.94 -7.24 9.45
N VAL A 164 8.72 -6.81 9.80
CA VAL A 164 7.82 -6.06 8.92
C VAL A 164 7.39 -4.77 9.60
N GLY A 165 7.40 -3.65 8.89
CA GLY A 165 6.83 -2.40 9.39
C GLY A 165 5.32 -2.49 9.55
N VAL A 166 4.60 -2.86 8.47
CA VAL A 166 3.16 -3.14 8.46
C VAL A 166 2.89 -4.39 7.63
N SER A 167 2.31 -5.41 8.23
CA SER A 167 1.85 -6.64 7.57
C SER A 167 0.34 -6.61 7.39
N ILE A 168 -0.16 -6.90 6.18
CA ILE A 168 -1.58 -7.08 5.89
C ILE A 168 -1.77 -8.52 5.43
N ALA A 169 -2.44 -9.31 6.27
CA ALA A 169 -2.72 -10.72 6.03
C ALA A 169 -3.68 -10.93 4.83
N ASP A 170 -3.82 -12.15 4.37
CA ASP A 170 -4.72 -12.55 3.27
C ASP A 170 -6.20 -12.21 3.51
N THR A 171 -6.63 -12.14 4.76
CA THR A 171 -7.97 -11.66 5.14
C THR A 171 -8.12 -10.15 5.20
N GLY A 172 -6.99 -9.42 5.17
CA GLY A 172 -6.92 -7.96 5.31
C GLY A 172 -7.17 -7.24 3.99
N HIS A 173 -8.33 -6.60 3.83
CA HIS A 173 -8.69 -5.92 2.59
C HIS A 173 -9.21 -4.49 2.83
N HIS A 174 -9.08 -3.62 1.81
CA HIS A 174 -9.52 -2.23 1.87
C HIS A 174 -8.88 -1.44 3.04
N ASN A 175 -7.66 -1.79 3.44
CA ASN A 175 -6.92 -1.06 4.45
C ASN A 175 -6.08 0.05 3.81
N THR A 176 -5.74 1.07 4.59
CA THR A 176 -4.89 2.18 4.16
C THR A 176 -3.70 2.34 5.11
N VAL A 177 -2.48 2.30 4.56
CA VAL A 177 -1.24 2.64 5.27
C VAL A 177 -0.70 3.92 4.67
N THR A 178 -0.69 5.00 5.44
CA THR A 178 -0.35 6.32 4.86
C THR A 178 0.42 7.23 5.82
N ARG A 179 1.21 8.17 5.27
CA ARG A 179 1.93 9.22 6.03
C ARG A 179 2.74 8.69 7.21
N SER A 180 3.27 7.48 7.07
CA SER A 180 4.01 6.77 8.10
C SER A 180 5.50 6.68 7.75
N GLN A 181 6.32 6.48 8.77
CA GLN A 181 7.74 6.23 8.65
C GLN A 181 8.01 4.75 8.98
N LEU A 182 8.36 3.97 7.99
CA LEU A 182 8.71 2.56 8.11
C LEU A 182 10.22 2.46 7.87
N VAL A 183 11.00 2.41 8.95
CA VAL A 183 12.44 2.66 8.90
C VAL A 183 13.21 1.54 9.54
N ASP A 184 14.20 0.99 8.84
CA ASP A 184 15.08 -0.06 9.36
C ASP A 184 14.30 -1.26 9.93
N ASN A 185 13.22 -1.66 9.24
CA ASN A 185 12.59 -2.96 9.47
C ASN A 185 13.43 -3.99 8.71
N ASN A 186 14.54 -4.38 9.32
CA ASN A 186 15.65 -5.11 8.67
C ASN A 186 16.00 -6.42 9.36
N LYS A 187 15.02 -7.04 10.01
CA LYS A 187 15.16 -8.40 10.53
C LYS A 187 14.60 -9.41 9.55
N MET A 188 15.24 -10.56 9.48
CA MET A 188 14.75 -11.71 8.73
C MET A 188 13.81 -12.55 9.61
N SER A 189 12.74 -13.10 9.01
CA SER A 189 11.87 -14.11 9.64
C SER A 189 12.44 -15.51 9.47
N VAL A 190 13.00 -15.79 8.30
CA VAL A 190 13.77 -16.98 7.98
C VAL A 190 15.12 -16.52 7.42
N ASN A 191 16.21 -17.09 7.90
CA ASN A 191 17.55 -16.80 7.41
C ASN A 191 18.48 -17.95 7.81
N ASP A 192 18.45 -19.04 7.05
CA ASP A 192 19.22 -20.24 7.32
C ASP A 192 19.95 -20.77 6.08
N PRO A 193 21.11 -21.44 6.25
CA PRO A 193 21.88 -21.93 5.13
C PRO A 193 21.17 -23.06 4.37
N GLY A 194 20.99 -22.88 3.08
CA GLY A 194 20.51 -23.92 2.16
C GLY A 194 18.99 -24.01 2.13
N GLY A 195 18.44 -23.77 1.01
CA GLY A 195 17.00 -23.65 0.75
C GLY A 195 16.81 -22.77 -0.47
N ASP A 196 15.85 -21.97 -0.43
CA ASP A 196 15.43 -20.88 -1.30
C ASP A 196 14.21 -20.26 -0.61
N ASN A 197 14.38 -20.03 0.71
CA ASN A 197 13.27 -19.74 1.63
C ASN A 197 13.57 -18.60 2.60
N ASP A 198 14.72 -17.95 2.49
CA ASP A 198 15.00 -16.77 3.28
C ASP A 198 13.94 -15.70 3.01
N SER A 199 13.47 -15.04 4.07
CA SER A 199 12.37 -14.08 3.98
C SER A 199 12.43 -13.06 5.09
N GLY A 200 12.21 -11.79 4.78
CA GLY A 200 12.15 -10.74 5.80
C GLY A 200 12.58 -9.38 5.30
N ALA A 201 12.78 -8.50 6.27
CA ALA A 201 13.18 -7.12 6.05
C ALA A 201 12.19 -6.32 5.18
N PHE A 202 10.91 -6.31 5.57
CA PHE A 202 9.88 -5.64 4.78
C PHE A 202 9.42 -4.31 5.41
N GLY A 203 9.32 -3.27 4.60
CA GLY A 203 8.60 -2.05 4.99
C GLY A 203 7.12 -2.33 5.14
N VAL A 204 6.49 -2.88 4.09
CA VAL A 204 5.11 -3.36 4.07
C VAL A 204 5.07 -4.73 3.41
N LEU A 205 4.35 -5.68 4.00
CA LEU A 205 4.03 -6.98 3.39
C LEU A 205 2.52 -7.03 3.12
N LEU A 206 2.14 -7.27 1.87
CA LEU A 206 0.76 -7.34 1.41
C LEU A 206 0.42 -8.76 0.94
N ASN A 207 -0.40 -9.45 1.74
CA ASN A 207 -1.03 -10.72 1.34
C ASN A 207 -2.52 -10.56 1.03
N GLY A 208 -3.12 -9.40 1.34
CA GLY A 208 -4.54 -9.11 1.14
C GLY A 208 -4.80 -8.15 -0.01
N ASP A 209 -6.08 -7.98 -0.33
CA ASP A 209 -6.58 -7.32 -1.54
C ASP A 209 -7.03 -5.87 -1.32
N ASP A 210 -7.05 -5.09 -2.40
CA ASP A 210 -7.67 -3.77 -2.45
C ASP A 210 -7.13 -2.78 -1.41
N ASN A 211 -5.88 -2.93 -0.96
CA ASN A 211 -5.25 -2.07 0.02
C ASN A 211 -4.52 -0.89 -0.64
N VAL A 212 -4.34 0.18 0.12
CA VAL A 212 -3.64 1.38 -0.31
C VAL A 212 -2.43 1.65 0.59
N VAL A 213 -1.24 1.70 0.01
CA VAL A 213 0.01 2.11 0.66
C VAL A 213 0.47 3.42 0.04
N SER A 214 0.30 4.55 0.74
CA SER A 214 0.53 5.85 0.10
C SER A 214 1.17 6.90 1.00
N HIS A 215 1.98 7.80 0.42
CA HIS A 215 2.61 8.92 1.12
C HIS A 215 3.46 8.48 2.32
N ASN A 216 4.03 7.30 2.30
CA ASN A 216 4.93 6.82 3.34
C ASN A 216 6.39 7.11 2.98
N THR A 217 7.21 7.23 4.00
CA THR A 217 8.67 7.13 3.87
C THR A 217 9.08 5.72 4.31
N ILE A 218 9.68 4.94 3.40
CA ILE A 218 10.06 3.55 3.65
C ILE A 218 11.55 3.41 3.36
N THR A 219 12.34 3.12 4.41
CA THR A 219 13.80 3.09 4.28
C THR A 219 14.43 1.93 5.03
N GLY A 220 15.54 1.40 4.47
CA GLY A 220 16.40 0.47 5.19
C GLY A 220 15.81 -0.93 5.36
N SER A 221 14.86 -1.35 4.50
CA SER A 221 14.46 -2.74 4.37
C SER A 221 15.54 -3.48 3.57
N TYR A 222 16.60 -3.86 4.27
CA TYR A 222 17.82 -4.41 3.68
C TYR A 222 18.54 -5.26 4.73
N ALA A 223 18.64 -6.56 4.51
CA ALA A 223 19.25 -7.50 5.43
C ALA A 223 20.16 -8.50 4.71
N ALA A 224 21.16 -9.04 5.42
CA ALA A 224 21.94 -10.14 4.89
C ALA A 224 21.09 -11.42 4.81
N SER A 225 21.20 -12.14 3.71
CA SER A 225 20.50 -13.40 3.45
C SER A 225 21.52 -14.47 3.07
N TYR A 226 21.31 -15.69 3.56
CA TYR A 226 22.12 -16.84 3.15
C TYR A 226 21.82 -17.27 1.72
N ASP A 227 20.55 -17.22 1.29
CA ASP A 227 20.14 -17.70 -0.03
C ASP A 227 20.41 -16.66 -1.13
N TYR A 228 20.17 -15.38 -0.83
CA TYR A 228 20.21 -14.31 -1.84
C TYR A 228 21.41 -13.35 -1.68
N GLY A 229 22.19 -13.49 -0.60
CA GLY A 229 23.24 -12.55 -0.22
C GLY A 229 22.70 -11.31 0.50
N GLN A 230 21.67 -10.69 -0.05
CA GLN A 230 20.87 -9.60 0.54
C GLN A 230 19.41 -9.85 0.24
N ASP A 231 18.51 -9.42 1.13
CA ASP A 231 17.07 -9.54 1.00
C ASP A 231 16.37 -8.35 1.64
N GLY A 232 15.15 -8.07 1.20
CA GLY A 232 14.29 -7.02 1.75
C GLY A 232 13.55 -6.20 0.70
N ALA A 233 12.36 -5.76 1.05
CA ALA A 233 11.54 -4.95 0.15
C ALA A 233 10.92 -3.74 0.85
N ALA A 234 10.79 -2.62 0.13
CA ALA A 234 9.96 -1.53 0.62
C ALA A 234 8.50 -1.96 0.72
N VAL A 235 7.98 -2.63 -0.31
CA VAL A 235 6.64 -3.22 -0.35
C VAL A 235 6.72 -4.58 -1.03
N GLU A 236 6.56 -5.64 -0.27
CA GLU A 236 6.42 -7.00 -0.80
C GLU A 236 4.95 -7.32 -1.04
N ILE A 237 4.60 -7.90 -2.20
CA ILE A 237 3.24 -8.35 -2.50
C ILE A 237 3.26 -9.85 -2.73
N TYR A 238 2.62 -10.60 -1.84
CA TYR A 238 2.51 -12.03 -1.95
C TYR A 238 1.04 -12.45 -1.75
N ASP A 239 0.43 -13.04 -2.77
CA ASP A 239 -1.00 -13.40 -2.82
C ASP A 239 -2.01 -12.23 -2.88
N GLY A 240 -1.57 -10.98 -2.88
CA GLY A 240 -2.44 -9.80 -2.79
C GLY A 240 -2.80 -9.20 -4.15
N ASP A 241 -4.10 -8.99 -4.39
CA ASP A 241 -4.63 -8.41 -5.63
C ASP A 241 -5.04 -6.94 -5.50
N ARG A 242 -4.97 -6.19 -6.61
CA ARG A 242 -5.55 -4.84 -6.78
C ARG A 242 -5.09 -3.81 -5.74
N ASN A 243 -3.92 -4.01 -5.16
CA ASN A 243 -3.33 -3.06 -4.23
C ASN A 243 -2.76 -1.83 -4.98
N ARG A 244 -2.78 -0.69 -4.31
CA ARG A 244 -2.27 0.58 -4.84
C ARG A 244 -1.11 1.06 -3.98
N ILE A 245 0.08 1.07 -4.56
CA ILE A 245 1.31 1.55 -3.95
C ILE A 245 1.67 2.88 -4.63
N GLU A 246 1.34 3.99 -3.98
CA GLU A 246 1.38 5.28 -4.65
C GLU A 246 1.90 6.43 -3.78
N TYR A 247 2.60 7.37 -4.39
CA TYR A 247 3.12 8.56 -3.70
C TYR A 247 4.03 8.25 -2.51
N ASN A 248 4.76 7.12 -2.51
CA ASN A 248 5.72 6.82 -1.46
C ASN A 248 7.12 7.32 -1.84
N ILE A 249 7.90 7.70 -0.83
CA ILE A 249 9.32 7.99 -0.96
C ILE A 249 10.09 6.86 -0.29
N THR A 250 10.92 6.17 -1.08
CA THR A 250 11.66 5.01 -0.58
C THR A 250 13.17 5.19 -0.80
N HIS A 251 13.96 4.73 0.17
CA HIS A 251 15.40 4.87 0.12
C HIS A 251 16.11 3.68 0.79
N ASP A 252 17.17 3.18 0.14
CA ASP A 252 18.04 2.13 0.66
C ASP A 252 17.30 0.85 1.10
N ASN A 253 16.28 0.44 0.35
CA ASN A 253 15.71 -0.89 0.42
C ASN A 253 16.42 -1.79 -0.62
N GLU A 254 16.45 -3.11 -0.42
CA GLU A 254 17.02 -4.03 -1.42
C GLU A 254 16.18 -4.00 -2.69
N THR A 255 14.89 -4.25 -2.57
CA THR A 255 13.91 -4.12 -3.67
C THR A 255 12.84 -3.09 -3.30
N PHE A 256 12.36 -2.29 -4.28
CA PHE A 256 11.20 -1.45 -4.04
C PHE A 256 9.94 -2.32 -3.95
N SER A 257 9.68 -3.17 -4.93
CA SER A 257 8.61 -4.15 -4.84
C SER A 257 8.88 -5.40 -5.69
N GLU A 258 8.54 -6.52 -5.12
CA GLU A 258 8.51 -7.82 -5.76
C GLU A 258 7.12 -8.43 -5.61
N LEU A 259 6.65 -9.16 -6.65
CA LEU A 259 5.33 -9.79 -6.68
C LEU A 259 5.47 -11.30 -6.84
N GLY A 260 4.73 -12.02 -6.00
CA GLY A 260 4.60 -13.46 -6.09
C GLY A 260 3.27 -13.95 -5.57
N HIS A 261 2.96 -15.23 -5.80
CA HIS A 261 1.79 -15.89 -5.22
C HIS A 261 1.97 -17.40 -5.12
N ASP A 262 1.28 -17.99 -4.15
CA ASP A 262 1.16 -19.44 -4.01
C ASP A 262 0.29 -20.06 -5.10
N THR A 263 0.42 -21.36 -5.29
CA THR A 263 -0.45 -22.13 -6.19
C THR A 263 -1.91 -21.99 -5.79
N GLY A 264 -2.72 -21.54 -6.73
CA GLY A 264 -4.17 -21.32 -6.55
C GLY A 264 -4.53 -19.96 -5.97
N LYS A 265 -3.54 -19.07 -5.76
CA LYS A 265 -3.69 -17.66 -5.43
C LYS A 265 -3.31 -16.78 -6.62
N THR A 266 -3.40 -15.47 -6.46
CA THR A 266 -3.02 -14.46 -7.45
C THR A 266 -2.35 -13.26 -6.79
N ALA A 267 -1.59 -12.49 -7.56
CA ALA A 267 -1.09 -11.16 -7.20
C ALA A 267 -1.32 -10.22 -8.41
N ASP A 268 -2.59 -10.10 -8.81
CA ASP A 268 -3.02 -9.47 -10.06
C ASP A 268 -3.53 -8.04 -9.84
N GLY A 269 -3.45 -7.20 -10.86
CA GLY A 269 -4.06 -5.86 -10.88
C GLY A 269 -3.40 -4.83 -9.95
N ASN A 270 -2.18 -5.07 -9.49
CA ASN A 270 -1.46 -4.17 -8.60
C ASN A 270 -0.92 -2.94 -9.33
N VAL A 271 -0.97 -1.76 -8.69
CA VAL A 271 -0.61 -0.48 -9.29
C VAL A 271 0.48 0.21 -8.49
N PHE A 272 1.57 0.60 -9.13
CA PHE A 272 2.69 1.35 -8.60
C PHE A 272 2.73 2.72 -9.27
N ALA A 273 2.38 3.80 -8.54
CA ALA A 273 2.22 5.10 -9.17
C ALA A 273 2.86 6.24 -8.38
N TYR A 274 3.56 7.14 -9.07
CA TYR A 274 4.14 8.35 -8.48
C TYR A 274 5.06 8.09 -7.27
N ASN A 275 5.72 6.92 -7.22
CA ASN A 275 6.70 6.64 -6.18
C ASN A 275 8.08 7.20 -6.56
N VAL A 276 8.82 7.61 -5.56
CA VAL A 276 10.25 7.93 -5.65
C VAL A 276 11.04 6.81 -5.03
N VAL A 277 11.97 6.24 -5.81
CA VAL A 277 12.78 5.09 -5.39
C VAL A 277 14.24 5.43 -5.58
N THR A 278 14.99 5.45 -4.47
CA THR A 278 16.42 5.73 -4.47
C THR A 278 17.17 4.70 -3.64
N SER A 279 18.44 4.45 -3.95
CA SER A 279 19.32 3.63 -3.12
C SER A 279 20.77 4.00 -3.35
N THR A 280 21.60 3.81 -2.33
CA THR A 280 23.06 3.92 -2.41
C THR A 280 23.73 2.53 -2.48
N HIS A 281 22.96 1.45 -2.39
CA HIS A 281 23.46 0.08 -2.41
C HIS A 281 23.96 -0.32 -3.80
N GLU A 282 24.93 -1.23 -3.83
CA GLU A 282 25.44 -1.86 -5.05
C GLU A 282 24.34 -2.65 -5.78
N TYR A 283 23.51 -3.36 -4.99
CA TYR A 283 22.33 -4.09 -5.42
C TYR A 283 21.10 -3.30 -4.96
N ALA A 284 20.21 -3.04 -5.87
CA ALA A 284 18.88 -2.52 -5.58
C ALA A 284 18.00 -2.74 -6.81
N THR A 285 16.74 -3.10 -6.61
CA THR A 285 15.79 -3.36 -7.70
C THR A 285 14.54 -2.50 -7.56
N PHE A 286 14.04 -1.97 -8.66
CA PHE A 286 12.80 -1.20 -8.64
C PHE A 286 11.58 -2.13 -8.56
N LEU A 287 11.39 -3.02 -9.55
CA LEU A 287 10.17 -3.83 -9.63
C LEU A 287 10.46 -5.20 -10.24
N VAL A 288 10.01 -6.26 -9.58
CA VAL A 288 10.08 -7.64 -10.08
C VAL A 288 8.66 -8.20 -10.28
N VAL A 289 8.38 -8.64 -11.51
CA VAL A 289 7.09 -9.22 -11.92
C VAL A 289 7.34 -10.52 -12.69
N ARG A 290 6.48 -11.50 -12.52
CA ARG A 290 6.66 -12.84 -13.07
C ARG A 290 5.56 -13.22 -14.05
N GLY A 291 5.94 -13.89 -15.12
CA GLY A 291 5.04 -14.49 -16.11
C GLY A 291 4.58 -15.90 -15.73
N PRO A 292 3.81 -16.57 -16.61
CA PRO A 292 3.20 -17.87 -16.34
C PRO A 292 4.19 -19.05 -16.29
N GLY A 293 5.45 -18.86 -16.61
CA GLY A 293 6.50 -19.86 -16.47
C GLY A 293 7.07 -20.00 -15.07
N SER A 294 6.84 -18.99 -14.22
CA SER A 294 7.29 -18.97 -12.82
C SER A 294 6.35 -19.76 -11.91
N GLY A 295 6.91 -20.44 -10.93
CA GLY A 295 6.17 -21.08 -9.84
C GLY A 295 5.46 -20.07 -8.92
N LEU A 296 5.90 -18.79 -8.94
CA LEU A 296 5.33 -17.66 -8.15
C LEU A 296 4.55 -16.67 -9.02
N GLY A 297 4.24 -17.03 -10.26
CA GLY A 297 3.50 -16.22 -11.22
C GLY A 297 2.32 -16.98 -11.85
N PRO A 298 1.55 -16.33 -12.73
CA PRO A 298 1.75 -14.99 -13.29
C PRO A 298 1.15 -13.88 -12.46
N ASN A 299 1.81 -12.70 -12.41
CA ASN A 299 1.28 -11.49 -11.79
C ASN A 299 0.63 -10.60 -12.87
N ARG A 300 -0.63 -10.87 -13.22
CA ARG A 300 -1.31 -10.21 -14.34
C ARG A 300 -1.71 -8.79 -14.03
N ASP A 301 -1.83 -8.00 -15.08
CA ASP A 301 -2.36 -6.63 -15.06
C ASP A 301 -1.61 -5.71 -14.06
N THR A 302 -0.32 -6.01 -13.81
CA THR A 302 0.55 -5.13 -13.02
C THR A 302 0.84 -3.86 -13.80
N VAL A 303 0.66 -2.70 -13.15
CA VAL A 303 0.83 -1.39 -13.77
C VAL A 303 1.83 -0.55 -12.99
N ALA A 304 2.88 -0.05 -13.64
CA ALA A 304 3.80 0.94 -13.06
C ALA A 304 3.76 2.24 -13.88
N VAL A 305 3.34 3.35 -13.25
CA VAL A 305 3.14 4.62 -13.93
C VAL A 305 3.74 5.79 -13.15
N ASN A 306 4.38 6.72 -13.85
CA ASN A 306 4.87 7.96 -13.26
C ASN A 306 5.80 7.75 -12.03
N ASN A 307 6.58 6.68 -11.97
CA ASN A 307 7.58 6.51 -10.92
C ASN A 307 8.90 7.18 -11.34
N SER A 308 9.62 7.74 -10.37
CA SER A 308 10.97 8.24 -10.53
C SER A 308 11.95 7.36 -9.74
N VAL A 309 12.95 6.81 -10.43
CA VAL A 309 13.88 5.81 -9.90
C VAL A 309 15.32 6.25 -10.14
N ASN A 310 16.15 6.24 -9.09
CA ASN A 310 17.59 6.47 -9.19
C ASN A 310 18.37 5.50 -8.31
N LEU A 311 18.95 4.46 -8.94
CA LEU A 311 19.69 3.37 -8.31
C LEU A 311 21.08 3.28 -8.93
N PRO A 312 22.06 4.09 -8.50
CA PRO A 312 23.36 4.22 -9.15
C PRO A 312 24.29 3.03 -9.01
N GLY A 313 23.98 2.03 -8.16
CA GLY A 313 24.78 0.81 -7.98
C GLY A 313 25.00 0.07 -9.31
N ALA A 314 26.21 -0.45 -9.52
CA ALA A 314 26.57 -1.09 -10.80
C ALA A 314 25.81 -2.39 -11.09
N LYS A 315 25.22 -3.00 -10.06
CA LYS A 315 24.38 -4.20 -10.15
C LYS A 315 22.88 -3.90 -9.92
N ALA A 316 22.54 -2.62 -9.80
CA ALA A 316 21.15 -2.21 -9.61
C ALA A 316 20.34 -2.46 -10.87
N GLN A 317 19.06 -2.76 -10.68
CA GLN A 317 18.11 -3.06 -11.74
C GLN A 317 16.90 -2.11 -11.67
N GLY A 318 16.40 -1.73 -12.84
CA GLY A 318 15.11 -1.09 -12.96
C GLY A 318 13.99 -2.11 -12.79
N TRP A 319 13.23 -2.37 -13.85
CA TRP A 319 12.18 -3.39 -13.78
C TRP A 319 12.64 -4.73 -14.38
N VAL A 320 12.12 -5.81 -13.83
CA VAL A 320 12.33 -7.18 -14.29
C VAL A 320 10.97 -7.83 -14.51
N CYS A 321 10.73 -8.37 -15.70
CA CYS A 321 9.55 -9.14 -16.05
C CYS A 321 10.03 -10.42 -16.74
N HIS A 322 10.02 -11.52 -16.01
CA HIS A 322 10.64 -12.78 -16.46
C HIS A 322 9.66 -13.97 -16.44
N ASP A 323 10.09 -15.10 -16.97
CA ASP A 323 9.35 -16.37 -17.07
C ASP A 323 8.06 -16.26 -17.91
N GLY A 324 8.17 -15.58 -19.04
CA GLY A 324 7.08 -15.41 -19.99
C GLY A 324 6.37 -14.06 -19.86
N CYS A 325 7.15 -12.98 -19.78
CA CYS A 325 6.64 -11.61 -19.81
C CYS A 325 5.74 -11.36 -21.03
N ALA A 326 4.62 -10.68 -20.82
CA ALA A 326 3.68 -10.29 -21.85
C ALA A 326 2.95 -8.99 -21.47
N SER A 327 2.26 -8.37 -22.43
CA SER A 327 1.55 -7.10 -22.24
C SER A 327 0.41 -7.16 -21.20
N ASN A 328 -0.09 -8.34 -20.88
CA ASN A 328 -1.05 -8.58 -19.81
C ASN A 328 -0.41 -8.96 -18.46
N ILE A 329 0.92 -8.98 -18.40
CA ILE A 329 1.67 -9.15 -17.15
C ILE A 329 2.11 -7.79 -16.63
N LEU A 330 2.78 -6.99 -17.46
CA LEU A 330 3.33 -5.71 -17.03
C LEU A 330 3.03 -4.59 -18.04
N LYS A 331 2.48 -3.50 -17.52
CA LYS A 331 2.29 -2.24 -18.23
C LYS A 331 3.10 -1.13 -17.59
N LEU A 332 3.94 -0.45 -18.38
CA LEU A 332 4.82 0.64 -17.94
C LEU A 332 4.49 1.93 -18.70
N ARG A 333 4.18 3.01 -18.00
CA ARG A 333 3.92 4.33 -18.58
C ARG A 333 4.60 5.45 -17.80
N ASN A 334 5.20 6.38 -18.49
CA ASN A 334 5.75 7.61 -17.90
C ASN A 334 6.78 7.37 -16.79
N ASN A 335 7.43 6.21 -16.70
CA ASN A 335 8.43 5.99 -15.67
C ASN A 335 9.76 6.64 -16.08
N VAL A 336 10.49 7.17 -15.11
CA VAL A 336 11.83 7.74 -15.30
C VAL A 336 12.81 6.92 -14.45
N ILE A 337 13.62 6.10 -15.12
CA ILE A 337 14.45 5.08 -14.48
C ILE A 337 15.91 5.30 -14.83
N SER A 338 16.71 5.69 -13.82
CA SER A 338 18.16 5.83 -13.89
C SER A 338 18.81 4.79 -12.97
N VAL A 339 19.55 3.85 -13.52
CA VAL A 339 20.25 2.82 -12.76
C VAL A 339 21.69 2.67 -13.23
N GLY A 340 22.58 2.19 -12.35
CA GLY A 340 23.96 1.92 -12.76
C GLY A 340 24.09 0.65 -13.62
N GLY A 341 23.22 -0.32 -13.41
CA GLY A 341 23.22 -1.60 -14.12
C GLY A 341 22.17 -1.67 -15.24
N GLN A 342 21.17 -2.53 -15.11
CA GLN A 342 20.19 -2.86 -16.12
C GLN A 342 18.87 -2.09 -15.90
N THR A 343 18.45 -1.27 -16.86
CA THR A 343 17.24 -0.43 -16.73
C THR A 343 15.93 -1.19 -16.80
N GLY A 344 15.92 -2.31 -17.53
CA GLY A 344 14.79 -3.19 -17.65
C GLY A 344 15.20 -4.52 -18.28
N TYR A 345 14.48 -5.56 -17.92
CA TYR A 345 14.61 -6.90 -18.49
C TYR A 345 13.22 -7.49 -18.76
N GLU A 346 13.08 -8.07 -19.93
CA GLU A 346 11.93 -8.91 -20.29
C GLU A 346 12.37 -10.13 -21.09
N ASP A 347 11.58 -11.17 -21.00
CA ASP A 347 11.60 -12.32 -21.89
C ASP A 347 10.20 -12.55 -22.48
N GLY A 348 9.99 -13.60 -23.23
CA GLY A 348 8.67 -13.91 -23.81
C GLY A 348 8.21 -12.91 -24.87
N ALA A 349 6.95 -12.48 -24.81
CA ALA A 349 6.35 -11.54 -25.76
C ALA A 349 6.63 -10.06 -25.43
N GLY A 350 7.14 -9.79 -24.23
CA GLY A 350 7.49 -8.46 -23.75
C GLY A 350 6.36 -7.68 -23.08
N ALA A 351 6.74 -6.73 -22.23
CA ALA A 351 5.84 -5.83 -21.50
C ALA A 351 5.19 -4.79 -22.43
N ASP A 352 4.07 -4.23 -22.02
CA ASP A 352 3.47 -3.04 -22.68
C ASP A 352 4.14 -1.76 -22.11
N GLU A 353 5.29 -1.38 -22.70
CA GLU A 353 6.10 -0.22 -22.28
C GLU A 353 5.93 0.96 -23.24
N ASN A 354 5.71 2.18 -22.71
CA ASN A 354 5.74 3.41 -23.50
C ASN A 354 5.94 4.66 -22.63
N THR A 355 6.41 5.76 -23.26
CA THR A 355 6.59 7.09 -22.65
C THR A 355 7.61 7.14 -21.50
N GLY A 356 8.49 6.14 -21.39
CA GLY A 356 9.55 6.09 -20.39
C GLY A 356 10.80 6.88 -20.75
N VAL A 357 11.61 7.19 -19.71
CA VAL A 357 12.98 7.72 -19.84
C VAL A 357 13.92 6.79 -19.10
N TYR A 358 14.91 6.27 -19.78
CA TYR A 358 15.80 5.22 -19.25
C TYR A 358 17.27 5.62 -19.36
N LYS A 359 18.03 5.44 -18.27
CA LYS A 359 19.48 5.59 -18.23
C LYS A 359 20.11 4.44 -17.45
N GLY A 360 21.04 3.72 -18.06
CA GLY A 360 21.75 2.61 -17.42
C GLY A 360 22.76 1.98 -18.38
N ALA A 361 23.54 1.02 -17.85
CA ALA A 361 24.56 0.33 -18.64
C ALA A 361 23.97 -0.66 -19.67
N GLN A 362 22.80 -1.24 -19.37
CA GLN A 362 22.12 -2.22 -20.22
C GLN A 362 20.63 -1.98 -20.32
N HIS A 363 20.05 -2.32 -21.48
CA HIS A 363 18.62 -2.25 -21.78
C HIS A 363 18.25 -3.57 -22.45
N ARG A 364 17.53 -4.45 -21.74
CA ARG A 364 17.18 -5.80 -22.20
C ARG A 364 15.67 -5.94 -22.34
N PHE A 365 15.07 -5.00 -23.04
CA PHE A 365 13.62 -4.94 -23.32
C PHE A 365 13.39 -4.18 -24.65
N THR A 366 12.18 -4.31 -25.17
CA THR A 366 11.73 -3.58 -26.35
C THR A 366 11.29 -2.17 -25.98
N LEU A 367 12.03 -1.16 -26.42
CA LEU A 367 11.73 0.23 -26.15
C LEU A 367 10.46 0.68 -26.88
N GLY A 368 9.49 1.18 -26.16
CA GLY A 368 8.26 1.74 -26.72
C GLY A 368 8.50 2.96 -27.62
N ALA A 369 7.62 3.15 -28.57
CA ALA A 369 7.82 4.16 -29.64
C ALA A 369 8.01 5.61 -29.14
N ARG A 370 7.50 5.94 -27.97
CA ARG A 370 7.62 7.27 -27.35
C ARG A 370 8.58 7.29 -26.17
N SER A 371 9.24 6.18 -25.87
CA SER A 371 10.26 6.07 -24.83
C SER A 371 11.64 6.50 -25.35
N VAL A 372 12.56 6.83 -24.46
CA VAL A 372 13.89 7.28 -24.82
C VAL A 372 14.94 6.78 -23.84
N ILE A 373 16.11 6.43 -24.38
CA ILE A 373 17.33 6.19 -23.61
C ILE A 373 18.09 7.51 -23.55
N ALA A 374 18.03 8.16 -22.39
CA ALA A 374 18.67 9.46 -22.18
C ALA A 374 18.85 9.74 -20.68
N ASP A 375 19.76 10.66 -20.34
CA ASP A 375 19.91 11.15 -18.98
C ASP A 375 18.65 11.90 -18.53
N PRO A 376 17.95 11.45 -17.46
CA PRO A 376 16.74 12.12 -16.98
C PRO A 376 16.99 13.52 -16.40
N ARG A 377 18.25 13.87 -16.09
CA ARG A 377 18.65 15.16 -15.53
C ARG A 377 17.89 15.46 -14.23
N PHE A 378 17.94 14.54 -13.29
CA PHE A 378 17.44 14.77 -11.95
C PHE A 378 18.26 15.83 -11.20
N THR A 379 17.66 16.50 -10.23
CA THR A 379 18.37 17.42 -9.32
C THR A 379 19.54 16.71 -8.62
N GLY A 380 19.34 15.47 -8.18
CA GLY A 380 20.42 14.59 -7.71
C GLY A 380 20.20 14.04 -6.30
N GLY A 381 20.99 13.07 -5.91
CA GLY A 381 20.84 12.34 -4.66
C GLY A 381 19.47 11.67 -4.55
N THR A 382 18.72 12.01 -3.53
CA THR A 382 17.34 11.54 -3.30
C THR A 382 16.27 12.47 -3.88
N ASP A 383 16.66 13.63 -4.39
CA ASP A 383 15.77 14.59 -5.08
C ASP A 383 15.70 14.27 -6.56
N LEU A 384 14.57 13.71 -7.00
CA LEU A 384 14.35 13.30 -8.38
C LEU A 384 13.46 14.25 -9.18
N HIS A 385 13.41 15.53 -8.77
CA HIS A 385 12.80 16.56 -9.62
C HIS A 385 13.59 16.71 -10.92
N PRO A 386 12.92 16.85 -12.07
CA PRO A 386 13.58 17.04 -13.35
C PRO A 386 14.12 18.47 -13.46
N LEU A 387 15.37 18.61 -13.87
CA LEU A 387 15.97 19.90 -14.24
C LEU A 387 15.51 20.37 -15.62
N ALA A 388 15.67 21.65 -15.90
CA ALA A 388 15.40 22.24 -17.21
C ALA A 388 16.11 21.46 -18.34
N GLY A 389 15.37 21.13 -19.41
CA GLY A 389 15.85 20.32 -20.53
C GLY A 389 15.91 18.83 -20.24
N SER A 390 15.29 18.34 -19.16
CA SER A 390 15.06 16.91 -18.95
C SER A 390 14.21 16.33 -20.08
N PRO A 391 14.56 15.15 -20.63
CA PRO A 391 13.74 14.46 -21.65
C PRO A 391 12.40 13.97 -21.11
N ALA A 392 12.18 14.01 -19.78
CA ALA A 392 10.91 13.66 -19.14
C ALA A 392 9.85 14.75 -19.32
N ILE A 393 10.26 16.02 -19.53
CA ILE A 393 9.35 17.17 -19.64
C ILE A 393 8.50 17.04 -20.90
N GLY A 394 7.18 17.07 -20.76
CA GLY A 394 6.24 16.99 -21.87
C GLY A 394 6.09 15.60 -22.51
N ARG A 395 6.73 14.56 -21.95
CA ARG A 395 6.68 13.19 -22.47
C ARG A 395 5.49 12.39 -21.99
N GLY A 396 4.98 12.71 -20.79
CA GLY A 396 3.93 11.95 -20.16
C GLY A 396 2.62 11.92 -20.94
N GLU A 397 1.92 10.80 -20.86
CA GLU A 397 0.54 10.64 -21.32
C GLU A 397 -0.40 10.56 -20.11
N PRO A 398 -1.71 10.83 -20.29
CA PRO A 398 -2.67 10.74 -19.19
C PRO A 398 -2.70 9.36 -18.55
N ALA A 399 -2.53 9.30 -17.23
CA ALA A 399 -2.52 8.07 -16.43
C ALA A 399 -3.63 8.05 -15.35
N GLY A 400 -4.63 8.94 -15.45
CA GLY A 400 -5.76 8.97 -14.52
C GLY A 400 -5.50 9.71 -13.20
N TYR A 401 -4.34 10.33 -13.03
CA TYR A 401 -3.97 11.10 -11.84
C TYR A 401 -4.08 12.61 -12.08
N SER A 402 -4.58 13.34 -11.10
CA SER A 402 -4.78 14.79 -11.20
C SER A 402 -3.64 15.61 -10.58
N VAL A 403 -2.85 15.01 -9.70
CA VAL A 403 -1.72 15.66 -9.02
C VAL A 403 -0.51 14.74 -9.02
N ASP A 404 0.67 15.33 -8.93
CA ASP A 404 1.95 14.65 -8.73
C ASP A 404 2.27 14.44 -7.23
N LEU A 405 3.46 13.92 -6.91
CA LEU A 405 3.89 13.65 -5.52
C LEU A 405 3.93 14.92 -4.64
N ASP A 406 4.21 16.09 -5.22
CA ASP A 406 4.19 17.38 -4.53
C ASP A 406 2.79 18.01 -4.44
N GLY A 407 1.76 17.33 -4.97
CA GLY A 407 0.41 17.89 -5.08
C GLY A 407 0.25 18.92 -6.21
N LYS A 408 1.20 19.00 -7.16
CA LYS A 408 1.10 19.88 -8.31
C LYS A 408 0.15 19.29 -9.35
N PRO A 409 -0.67 20.11 -10.02
CA PRO A 409 -1.57 19.61 -11.07
C PRO A 409 -0.83 18.90 -12.19
N VAL A 410 -1.33 17.74 -12.60
CA VAL A 410 -0.86 17.01 -13.79
C VAL A 410 -1.67 17.48 -14.98
N PRO A 411 -1.03 18.14 -15.99
CA PRO A 411 -1.75 18.65 -17.15
C PRO A 411 -2.24 17.49 -18.03
N ALA A 412 -3.40 17.67 -18.67
CA ALA A 412 -3.99 16.67 -19.58
C ALA A 412 -3.12 16.41 -20.84
N THR A 413 -2.29 17.38 -21.22
CA THR A 413 -1.33 17.26 -22.34
C THR A 413 -0.01 17.84 -21.93
N GLY A 414 1.10 17.23 -22.40
CA GLY A 414 2.44 17.71 -22.10
C GLY A 414 2.86 17.51 -20.64
N ALA A 415 2.26 16.54 -19.93
CA ALA A 415 2.68 16.17 -18.58
C ALA A 415 4.15 15.74 -18.55
N THR A 416 4.82 15.95 -17.44
CA THR A 416 6.15 15.41 -17.21
C THR A 416 6.04 13.93 -16.83
N ALA A 417 6.89 13.08 -17.42
CA ALA A 417 7.04 11.70 -16.96
C ALA A 417 7.77 11.68 -15.60
N GLY A 418 7.52 10.65 -14.78
CA GLY A 418 8.06 10.53 -13.43
C GLY A 418 7.12 11.05 -12.35
N ALA A 419 7.62 11.04 -11.11
CA ALA A 419 6.82 11.34 -9.91
C ALA A 419 6.54 12.84 -9.73
N TYR A 420 7.22 13.72 -10.45
CA TYR A 420 7.14 15.16 -10.29
C TYR A 420 6.86 15.87 -11.61
N GLN A 421 5.99 16.84 -11.59
CA GLN A 421 5.82 17.78 -12.71
C GLN A 421 6.94 18.83 -12.70
N TYR A 422 7.53 19.11 -13.87
CA TYR A 422 8.55 20.15 -13.99
C TYR A 422 7.96 21.52 -13.65
N GLN A 423 8.67 22.24 -12.80
CA GLN A 423 8.39 23.64 -12.46
C GLN A 423 9.54 24.51 -13.00
N PRO A 424 9.29 25.45 -13.93
CA PRO A 424 10.32 26.29 -14.53
C PRO A 424 10.97 27.26 -13.55
#